data_93d888ce93268369b7daffeb5784696f
#
_entry.id   93d888ce93268369b7daffeb5784696f
#
_cell.length_a   1.000
_cell.length_b   1.000
_cell.length_c   1.000
_cell.angle_alpha   90.00
_cell.angle_beta   90.00
_cell.angle_gamma   90.00
#
_symmetry.space_group_name_H-M   'P 1'
#
loop_
_entity.id
_entity.type
_entity.pdbx_description
1 polymer ?
#
loop_
_entity_poly.entity_id
_entity_poly.type
_entity_poly.pdbx_seq_one_letter_code
_entity_poly.pdbx_strand_id
1 'polypeptide(L)'
;MNSLEKRISQVNAILDLSIEISSTNIIDIFVEYSSHTKGLSIRVMKEGWSEEPTTDLNRTIYIDWPGSEEKLNEVIEYLEEIKEEK
;
A
#
# COMPACT_ATOMS: atom_id res chain seq x y z
N MET A 1 18.90 -11.91 -4.47
CA MET A 1 17.90 -10.98 -5.00
C MET A 1 18.46 -9.57 -4.95
N ASN A 2 18.40 -8.81 -6.06
CA ASN A 2 18.87 -7.44 -6.04
C ASN A 2 17.79 -6.51 -5.46
N SER A 3 18.17 -5.27 -5.17
CA SER A 3 17.25 -4.31 -4.54
C SER A 3 15.97 -4.07 -5.35
N LEU A 4 16.08 -4.02 -6.65
CA LEU A 4 14.90 -3.80 -7.50
C LEU A 4 13.93 -4.97 -7.43
N GLU A 5 14.45 -6.20 -7.50
CA GLU A 5 13.62 -7.38 -7.40
C GLU A 5 12.90 -7.45 -6.07
N LYS A 6 13.60 -7.08 -4.99
CA LYS A 6 13.00 -7.05 -3.66
C LYS A 6 11.88 -6.03 -3.57
N ARG A 7 12.09 -4.84 -4.14
CA ARG A 7 11.08 -3.79 -4.15
C ARG A 7 9.86 -4.17 -4.97
N ILE A 8 10.07 -4.81 -6.11
CA ILE A 8 8.97 -5.32 -6.93
C ILE A 8 8.15 -6.34 -6.13
N SER A 9 8.82 -7.23 -5.44
CA SER A 9 8.16 -8.23 -4.60
C SER A 9 7.34 -7.56 -3.49
N GLN A 10 7.87 -6.51 -2.88
CA GLN A 10 7.17 -5.77 -1.84
C GLN A 10 5.92 -5.06 -2.39
N VAL A 11 6.03 -4.47 -3.57
CA VAL A 11 4.89 -3.81 -4.22
C VAL A 11 3.81 -4.85 -4.54
N ASN A 12 4.21 -6.02 -5.01
CA ASN A 12 3.27 -7.10 -5.30
C ASN A 12 2.55 -7.55 -4.03
N ALA A 13 3.27 -7.62 -2.90
CA ALA A 13 2.68 -7.99 -1.63
C ALA A 13 1.64 -6.96 -1.17
N ILE A 14 1.94 -5.68 -1.37
CA ILE A 14 1.00 -4.59 -1.05
C ILE A 14 -0.27 -4.73 -1.88
N LEU A 15 -0.12 -5.00 -3.16
CA LEU A 15 -1.25 -5.15 -4.05
C LEU A 15 -2.10 -6.37 -3.68
N ASP A 16 -1.45 -7.49 -3.41
CA ASP A 16 -2.14 -8.72 -2.99
C ASP A 16 -2.96 -8.48 -1.71
N LEU A 17 -2.34 -7.87 -0.70
CA LEU A 17 -3.02 -7.57 0.55
C LEU A 17 -4.18 -6.60 0.35
N SER A 18 -3.99 -5.61 -0.51
CA SER A 18 -5.03 -4.62 -0.79
C SER A 18 -6.26 -5.29 -1.41
N ILE A 19 -6.04 -6.20 -2.36
CA ILE A 19 -7.12 -6.92 -3.01
C ILE A 19 -7.85 -7.83 -2.02
N GLU A 20 -7.09 -8.56 -1.20
CA GLU A 20 -7.68 -9.45 -0.20
C GLU A 20 -8.54 -8.67 0.82
N ILE A 21 -8.01 -7.57 1.34
CA ILE A 21 -8.71 -6.77 2.34
C ILE A 21 -9.97 -6.15 1.76
N SER A 22 -9.87 -5.53 0.60
CA SER A 22 -11.00 -4.85 -0.02
C SER A 22 -12.07 -5.81 -0.52
N SER A 23 -11.72 -7.07 -0.77
CA SER A 23 -12.67 -8.07 -1.22
C SER A 23 -13.58 -8.60 -0.10
N THR A 24 -13.15 -8.46 1.15
CA THR A 24 -13.87 -9.01 2.30
C THR A 24 -14.38 -7.96 3.28
N ASN A 25 -14.06 -6.69 3.03
CA ASN A 25 -14.38 -5.59 3.96
C ASN A 25 -14.88 -4.37 3.20
N ILE A 26 -15.41 -3.40 3.96
CA ILE A 26 -15.80 -2.10 3.40
C ILE A 26 -14.60 -1.16 3.24
N ILE A 27 -13.44 -1.62 3.64
CA ILE A 27 -12.20 -0.83 3.58
C ILE A 27 -11.82 -0.56 2.12
N ASP A 28 -11.63 0.70 1.79
CA ASP A 28 -11.17 1.08 0.45
C ASP A 28 -9.67 1.32 0.49
N ILE A 29 -8.96 0.73 -0.46
CA ILE A 29 -7.52 0.89 -0.58
C ILE A 29 -7.21 1.28 -2.02
N PHE A 30 -6.51 2.40 -2.17
CA PHE A 30 -6.07 2.88 -3.47
C PHE A 30 -4.57 2.67 -3.59
N VAL A 31 -4.15 1.95 -4.64
CA VAL A 31 -2.74 1.73 -4.93
C VAL A 31 -2.49 2.20 -6.36
N GLU A 32 -1.61 3.15 -6.52
CA GLU A 32 -1.31 3.71 -7.83
C GLU A 32 0.19 3.85 -8.02
N TYR A 33 0.68 3.33 -9.13
CA TYR A 33 2.09 3.46 -9.48
C TYR A 33 2.25 4.39 -10.67
N SER A 34 3.11 5.40 -10.51
CA SER A 34 3.46 6.30 -11.60
C SER A 34 4.85 5.96 -12.11
N SER A 35 4.93 5.47 -13.34
CA SER A 35 6.21 5.13 -13.93
C SER A 35 7.05 6.37 -14.24
N HIS A 36 6.40 7.51 -14.40
CA HIS A 36 7.08 8.77 -14.66
C HIS A 36 7.97 9.21 -13.50
N THR A 37 7.45 9.11 -12.28
CA THR A 37 8.16 9.52 -11.07
C THR A 37 8.75 8.35 -10.29
N LYS A 38 8.39 7.12 -10.65
CA LYS A 38 8.70 5.89 -9.90
C LYS A 38 8.06 5.92 -8.52
N GLY A 39 6.93 6.61 -8.39
CA GLY A 39 6.24 6.78 -7.13
C GLY A 39 5.07 5.83 -6.98
N LEU A 40 5.00 5.17 -5.83
CA LEU A 40 3.88 4.32 -5.46
C LEU A 40 3.06 5.05 -4.41
N SER A 41 1.81 5.32 -4.71
CA SER A 41 0.89 6.00 -3.79
C SER A 41 -0.08 4.98 -3.22
N ILE A 42 -0.22 4.97 -1.91
CA ILE A 42 -1.16 4.09 -1.21
C ILE A 42 -2.03 4.93 -0.30
N ARG A 43 -3.35 4.76 -0.40
CA ARG A 43 -4.30 5.40 0.51
C ARG A 43 -5.24 4.35 1.04
N VAL A 44 -5.48 4.39 2.35
CA VAL A 44 -6.38 3.46 3.01
C VAL A 44 -7.47 4.25 3.73
N MET A 45 -8.71 3.87 3.48
CA MET A 45 -9.87 4.45 4.14
C MET A 45 -10.63 3.31 4.81
N LYS A 46 -10.43 3.14 6.11
CA LYS A 46 -10.98 2.02 6.87
C LYS A 46 -12.50 2.02 6.92
N GLU A 47 -13.12 3.17 6.84
CA GLU A 47 -14.58 3.29 6.87
C GLU A 47 -15.20 3.29 5.49
N GLY A 48 -14.39 3.06 4.46
CA GLY A 48 -14.83 3.07 3.09
C GLY A 48 -14.90 4.49 2.53
N TRP A 49 -15.28 4.58 1.26
CA TRP A 49 -15.38 5.86 0.59
C TRP A 49 -16.68 6.57 0.97
N SER A 50 -16.62 7.90 1.15
CA SER A 50 -17.79 8.72 1.43
C SER A 50 -17.55 10.10 0.81
N GLU A 51 -18.55 11.00 0.91
CA GLU A 51 -18.41 12.34 0.38
C GLU A 51 -17.31 13.12 1.11
N GLU A 52 -17.08 12.80 2.38
CA GLU A 52 -16.01 13.39 3.17
C GLU A 52 -15.15 12.27 3.74
N PRO A 53 -14.36 11.62 2.88
CA PRO A 53 -13.58 10.45 3.31
C PRO A 53 -12.47 10.84 4.27
N THR A 54 -12.32 10.02 5.32
CA THR A 54 -11.20 10.15 6.25
C THR A 54 -10.13 9.16 5.79
N THR A 55 -8.95 9.69 5.48
CA THR A 55 -7.83 8.84 5.06
C THR A 55 -7.03 8.40 6.28
N ASP A 56 -7.02 7.10 6.54
CA ASP A 56 -6.29 6.52 7.67
C ASP A 56 -4.80 6.34 7.38
N LEU A 57 -4.47 6.10 6.12
CA LEU A 57 -3.09 6.03 5.67
C LEU A 57 -2.99 6.70 4.31
N ASN A 58 -1.97 7.54 4.15
CA ASN A 58 -1.69 8.18 2.87
C ASN A 58 -0.17 8.27 2.73
N ARG A 59 0.38 7.47 1.82
CA ARG A 59 1.83 7.40 1.61
C ARG A 59 2.17 7.45 0.13
N THR A 60 3.27 8.14 -0.18
CA THR A 60 3.86 8.07 -1.50
C THR A 60 5.31 7.64 -1.31
N ILE A 61 5.68 6.54 -1.94
CA ILE A 61 7.01 5.97 -1.81
C ILE A 61 7.66 5.94 -3.18
N TYR A 62 8.82 6.57 -3.30
CA TYR A 62 9.59 6.55 -4.55
C TYR A 62 10.50 5.33 -4.50
N ILE A 63 10.17 4.33 -5.30
CA ILE A 63 10.83 3.02 -5.17
C ILE A 63 12.30 2.99 -5.54
N ASP A 64 12.77 4.00 -6.27
CA ASP A 64 14.18 4.10 -6.64
C ASP A 64 15.00 4.96 -5.64
N TRP A 65 14.34 5.45 -4.58
CA TRP A 65 15.01 6.24 -3.55
C TRP A 65 15.59 5.36 -2.44
N PRO A 66 16.70 5.79 -1.79
CA PRO A 66 17.23 5.08 -0.64
C PRO A 66 16.18 4.99 0.47
N GLY A 67 16.11 3.85 1.13
CA GLY A 67 15.17 3.67 2.22
C GLY A 67 13.76 3.25 1.80
N SER A 68 13.52 3.10 0.49
CA SER A 68 12.20 2.71 0.00
C SER A 68 11.78 1.32 0.50
N GLU A 69 12.73 0.41 0.66
CA GLU A 69 12.43 -0.94 1.15
C GLU A 69 11.84 -0.93 2.55
N GLU A 70 12.36 -0.07 3.41
CA GLU A 70 11.84 0.08 4.77
C GLU A 70 10.43 0.66 4.75
N LYS A 71 10.20 1.66 3.92
CA LYS A 71 8.89 2.30 3.79
C LYS A 71 7.85 1.36 3.21
N LEU A 72 8.24 0.57 2.22
CA LEU A 72 7.36 -0.44 1.64
C LEU A 72 7.00 -1.49 2.68
N ASN A 73 7.97 -1.89 3.49
CA ASN A 73 7.73 -2.87 4.54
C ASN A 73 6.78 -2.33 5.62
N GLU A 74 6.88 -1.06 5.94
CA GLU A 74 5.96 -0.42 6.88
C GLU A 74 4.52 -0.50 6.40
N VAL A 75 4.30 -0.29 5.11
CA VAL A 75 2.97 -0.38 4.51
C VAL A 75 2.46 -1.82 4.56
N ILE A 76 3.34 -2.78 4.24
CA ILE A 76 2.99 -4.20 4.30
C ILE A 76 2.54 -4.58 5.71
N GLU A 77 3.31 -4.19 6.72
CA GLU A 77 2.97 -4.47 8.11
C GLU A 77 1.63 -3.84 8.51
N TYR A 78 1.40 -2.62 8.07
CA TYR A 78 0.14 -1.93 8.35
C TYR A 78 -1.05 -2.69 7.73
N LEU A 79 -0.92 -3.11 6.50
CA LEU A 79 -1.99 -3.85 5.82
C LEU A 79 -2.21 -5.23 6.43
N GLU A 80 -1.15 -5.88 6.87
CA GLU A 80 -1.26 -7.17 7.55
C GLU A 80 -2.00 -7.03 8.87
N GLU A 81 -1.76 -5.95 9.60
CA GLU A 81 -2.48 -5.66 10.85
C GLU A 81 -3.97 -5.47 10.59
N ILE A 82 -4.31 -4.71 9.56
CA ILE A 82 -5.71 -4.50 9.18
C ILE A 82 -6.38 -5.83 8.84
N LYS A 83 -5.69 -6.68 8.09
CA LYS A 83 -6.22 -7.98 7.70
C LYS A 83 -6.49 -8.86 8.92
N GLU A 84 -5.60 -8.82 9.91
CA GLU A 84 -5.75 -9.60 11.13
C GLU A 84 -6.86 -9.09 12.05
N GLU A 85 -7.19 -7.81 11.98
CA GLU A 85 -8.27 -7.23 12.77
C GLU A 85 -9.64 -7.75 12.36
N LYS A 86 -9.70 -8.43 11.23
CA LYS A 86 -10.92 -9.05 10.69
C LYS A 86 -10.85 -10.56 10.79
#